data_6d0bad8198264a8c1ee7a696c29d227d
#
_entry.id   6d0bad8198264a8c1ee7a696c29d227d
#
_cell.length_a   1.000
_cell.length_b   1.000
_cell.length_c   1.000
_cell.angle_alpha   90.00
_cell.angle_beta   90.00
_cell.angle_gamma   90.00
#
_symmetry.space_group_name_H-M   'P 1'
#
loop_
_entity.id
_entity.type
_entity.pdbx_description
1 polymer ?
#
loop_
_entity_poly.entity_id
_entity_poly.type
_entity_poly.pdbx_seq_one_letter_code
_entity_poly.pdbx_strand_id
1 'polypeptide(L)'
;FRRVLFRSRCTHGNAYFTGLGRNKRIVFFDTLVDRLSPTEIEAVLAHELGHYSLHHIRKGLMLSSVLSLLAFALLGHLANWPEFYTALGVNQPSTHAALLLFMLASGPFIFFFTPIGAAWSRKHEFEADTFAAQHADAQQLIRALVKLYRDNASTLTPDAVHSRFYDSHPPALERIAFLEKLHAGQTAHSI
;
A
#
# COMPACT_ATOMS: atom_id res chain seq x y z
N PHE A 1 -9.79 7.18 -20.54
CA PHE A 1 -9.95 6.19 -19.46
C PHE A 1 -11.13 5.26 -19.77
N ARG A 2 -10.90 3.96 -19.79
CA ARG A 2 -11.95 2.97 -20.00
C ARG A 2 -12.40 2.45 -18.62
N ARG A 3 -13.63 2.74 -18.23
CA ARG A 3 -14.27 2.19 -17.03
C ARG A 3 -14.53 0.69 -17.30
N VAL A 4 -14.00 -0.18 -16.47
CA VAL A 4 -14.31 -1.61 -16.51
C VAL A 4 -14.97 -1.97 -15.20
N LEU A 5 -16.25 -2.30 -15.25
CA LEU A 5 -16.98 -2.90 -14.14
C LEU A 5 -16.59 -4.38 -14.10
N PHE A 6 -16.02 -4.81 -13.00
CA PHE A 6 -15.69 -6.22 -12.79
C PHE A 6 -16.72 -6.81 -11.82
N ARG A 7 -17.53 -7.73 -12.33
CA ARG A 7 -18.51 -8.46 -11.50
C ARG A 7 -17.75 -9.54 -10.73
N SER A 8 -17.31 -9.21 -9.50
CA SER A 8 -16.70 -10.18 -8.62
C SER A 8 -17.73 -10.72 -7.64
N ARG A 9 -17.63 -12.01 -7.29
CA ARG A 9 -18.40 -12.62 -6.19
C ARG A 9 -17.87 -12.22 -4.80
N CYS A 10 -16.99 -11.22 -4.73
CA CYS A 10 -16.42 -10.72 -3.49
C CYS A 10 -17.39 -9.77 -2.80
N THR A 11 -17.57 -9.94 -1.50
CA THR A 11 -18.42 -9.08 -0.66
C THR A 11 -17.74 -7.77 -0.28
N HIS A 12 -16.43 -7.62 -0.53
CA HIS A 12 -15.64 -6.44 -0.19
C HIS A 12 -15.69 -5.40 -1.30
N GLY A 13 -15.99 -4.14 -0.92
CA GLY A 13 -15.87 -3.00 -1.81
C GLY A 13 -14.39 -2.66 -2.04
N ASN A 14 -13.94 -2.61 -3.30
CA ASN A 14 -12.57 -2.26 -3.65
C ASN A 14 -12.51 -1.51 -4.98
N ALA A 15 -11.46 -0.69 -5.13
CA ALA A 15 -11.09 -0.06 -6.39
C ALA A 15 -9.57 -0.15 -6.54
N TYR A 16 -9.07 -0.32 -7.75
CA TYR A 16 -7.65 -0.34 -8.00
C TYR A 16 -7.27 0.10 -9.41
N PHE A 17 -6.06 0.60 -9.54
CA PHE A 17 -5.45 0.95 -10.80
C PHE A 17 -4.77 -0.26 -11.43
N THR A 18 -4.97 -0.49 -12.72
CA THR A 18 -4.29 -1.56 -13.47
C THR A 18 -3.89 -1.10 -14.86
N GLY A 19 -2.92 -1.80 -15.45
CA GLY A 19 -2.44 -1.56 -16.80
C GLY A 19 -1.07 -0.90 -16.88
N LEU A 20 -0.41 -1.09 -18.01
CA LEU A 20 0.93 -0.58 -18.30
C LEU A 20 0.90 0.41 -19.47
N GLY A 21 1.75 1.44 -19.44
CA GLY A 21 1.90 2.39 -20.53
C GLY A 21 0.61 3.16 -20.85
N ARG A 22 0.12 3.05 -22.09
CA ARG A 22 -1.08 3.78 -22.60
C ARG A 22 -2.40 3.06 -22.25
N ASN A 23 -2.36 1.80 -21.84
CA ASN A 23 -3.55 0.98 -21.57
C ASN A 23 -3.86 0.93 -20.06
N LYS A 24 -4.16 2.09 -19.47
CA LYS A 24 -4.47 2.21 -18.04
C LYS A 24 -5.97 2.14 -17.82
N ARG A 25 -6.37 1.46 -16.74
CA ARG A 25 -7.76 1.26 -16.37
C ARG A 25 -7.92 1.42 -14.87
N ILE A 26 -9.03 1.98 -14.45
CA ILE A 26 -9.49 1.91 -13.06
C ILE A 26 -10.57 0.86 -13.03
N VAL A 27 -10.41 -0.10 -12.14
CA VAL A 27 -11.38 -1.17 -11.94
C VAL A 27 -12.10 -0.87 -10.63
N PHE A 28 -13.43 -0.71 -10.73
CA PHE A 28 -14.31 -0.62 -9.58
C PHE A 28 -15.08 -1.93 -9.45
N PHE A 29 -15.15 -2.46 -8.23
CA PHE A 29 -16.05 -3.57 -7.96
C PHE A 29 -17.50 -3.08 -7.93
N ASP A 30 -18.43 -3.91 -8.43
CA ASP A 30 -19.87 -3.60 -8.43
C ASP A 30 -20.35 -3.28 -7.01
N THR A 31 -19.85 -4.02 -6.02
CA THR A 31 -20.16 -3.79 -4.59
C THR A 31 -19.80 -2.39 -4.10
N LEU A 32 -18.74 -1.77 -4.63
CA LEU A 32 -18.35 -0.41 -4.29
C LEU A 32 -19.28 0.60 -4.97
N VAL A 33 -19.59 0.37 -6.24
CA VAL A 33 -20.46 1.27 -7.03
C VAL A 33 -21.88 1.28 -6.50
N ASP A 34 -22.37 0.14 -6.02
CA ASP A 34 -23.74 0.01 -5.48
C ASP A 34 -23.93 0.68 -4.10
N ARG A 35 -22.84 0.92 -3.37
CA ARG A 35 -22.86 1.42 -1.98
C ARG A 35 -22.47 2.88 -1.84
N LEU A 36 -21.67 3.40 -2.76
CA LEU A 36 -21.21 4.77 -2.75
C LEU A 36 -22.02 5.66 -3.68
N SER A 37 -22.29 6.90 -3.24
CA SER A 37 -22.86 7.91 -4.11
C SER A 37 -21.88 8.32 -5.23
N PRO A 38 -22.34 8.90 -6.34
CA PRO A 38 -21.45 9.38 -7.41
C PRO A 38 -20.34 10.31 -6.92
N THR A 39 -20.63 11.17 -5.97
CA THR A 39 -19.66 12.12 -5.39
C THR A 39 -18.63 11.42 -4.50
N GLU A 40 -19.02 10.38 -3.77
CA GLU A 40 -18.12 9.53 -3.00
C GLU A 40 -17.21 8.71 -3.92
N ILE A 41 -17.75 8.20 -5.03
CA ILE A 41 -16.95 7.50 -6.06
C ILE A 41 -15.94 8.45 -6.70
N GLU A 42 -16.32 9.70 -6.98
CA GLU A 42 -15.42 10.72 -7.49
C GLU A 42 -14.26 11.00 -6.52
N ALA A 43 -14.54 11.10 -5.23
CA ALA A 43 -13.50 11.30 -4.21
C ALA A 43 -12.55 10.11 -4.09
N VAL A 44 -13.06 8.88 -4.11
CA VAL A 44 -12.23 7.66 -4.16
C VAL A 44 -11.40 7.63 -5.44
N LEU A 45 -11.99 7.99 -6.59
CA LEU A 45 -11.27 8.08 -7.85
C LEU A 45 -10.14 9.11 -7.79
N ALA A 46 -10.36 10.26 -7.17
CA ALA A 46 -9.34 11.28 -6.97
C ALA A 46 -8.18 10.76 -6.11
N HIS A 47 -8.46 9.96 -5.07
CA HIS A 47 -7.45 9.29 -4.25
C HIS A 47 -6.60 8.31 -5.08
N GLU A 48 -7.23 7.45 -5.87
CA GLU A 48 -6.53 6.51 -6.77
C GLU A 48 -5.69 7.24 -7.82
N LEU A 49 -6.21 8.35 -8.35
CA LEU A 49 -5.45 9.22 -9.25
C LEU A 49 -4.27 9.89 -8.56
N GLY A 50 -4.36 10.15 -7.26
CA GLY A 50 -3.25 10.63 -6.43
C GLY A 50 -2.08 9.64 -6.42
N HIS A 51 -2.33 8.36 -6.16
CA HIS A 51 -1.31 7.32 -6.24
C HIS A 51 -0.63 7.26 -7.61
N TYR A 52 -1.42 7.40 -8.66
CA TYR A 52 -0.93 7.42 -10.03
C TYR A 52 -0.10 8.67 -10.34
N SER A 53 -0.63 9.87 -10.05
CA SER A 53 -0.01 11.16 -10.35
C SER A 53 1.32 11.36 -9.61
N LEU A 54 1.38 10.92 -8.36
CA LEU A 54 2.55 10.99 -7.50
C LEU A 54 3.54 9.83 -7.74
N HIS A 55 3.23 8.96 -8.69
CA HIS A 55 4.09 7.85 -9.14
C HIS A 55 4.42 6.83 -8.04
N HIS A 56 3.53 6.58 -7.08
CA HIS A 56 3.78 5.67 -5.96
C HIS A 56 4.12 4.25 -6.42
N ILE A 57 3.40 3.72 -7.43
CA ILE A 57 3.66 2.40 -8.01
C ILE A 57 5.08 2.34 -8.63
N ARG A 58 5.48 3.38 -9.35
CA ARG A 58 6.82 3.42 -9.96
C ARG A 58 7.93 3.49 -8.91
N LYS A 59 7.75 4.31 -7.88
CA LYS A 59 8.67 4.40 -6.74
C LYS A 59 8.81 3.04 -6.04
N GLY A 60 7.67 2.35 -5.79
CA GLY A 60 7.65 1.01 -5.20
C GLY A 60 8.36 -0.02 -6.07
N LEU A 61 8.12 -0.04 -7.38
CA LEU A 61 8.80 -0.92 -8.33
C LEU A 61 10.31 -0.68 -8.38
N MET A 62 10.73 0.56 -8.41
CA MET A 62 12.16 0.91 -8.39
C MET A 62 12.82 0.44 -7.10
N LEU A 63 12.22 0.74 -5.95
CA LEU A 63 12.75 0.31 -4.65
C LEU A 63 12.83 -1.22 -4.56
N SER A 64 11.76 -1.94 -4.93
CA SER A 64 11.75 -3.40 -4.89
C SER A 64 12.77 -4.01 -5.85
N SER A 65 12.98 -3.41 -7.04
CA SER A 65 14.00 -3.86 -7.99
C SER A 65 15.41 -3.69 -7.42
N VAL A 66 15.71 -2.54 -6.81
CA VAL A 66 17.01 -2.29 -6.17
C VAL A 66 17.24 -3.26 -5.02
N LEU A 67 16.26 -3.44 -4.14
CA LEU A 67 16.37 -4.37 -3.01
C LEU A 67 16.54 -5.82 -3.48
N SER A 68 15.84 -6.23 -4.55
CA SER A 68 16.02 -7.57 -5.13
C SER A 68 17.43 -7.76 -5.70
N LEU A 69 17.98 -6.77 -6.42
CA LEU A 69 19.34 -6.83 -6.92
C LEU A 69 20.36 -6.92 -5.78
N LEU A 70 20.20 -6.15 -4.71
CA LEU A 70 21.05 -6.22 -3.53
C LEU A 70 20.93 -7.58 -2.83
N ALA A 71 19.73 -8.14 -2.71
CA ALA A 71 19.50 -9.46 -2.15
C ALA A 71 20.18 -10.56 -2.98
N PHE A 72 20.07 -10.51 -4.31
CA PHE A 72 20.77 -11.46 -5.18
C PHE A 72 22.29 -11.29 -5.15
N ALA A 73 22.80 -10.07 -5.08
CA ALA A 73 24.21 -9.81 -4.94
C ALA A 73 24.76 -10.38 -3.61
N LEU A 74 24.01 -10.16 -2.51
CA LEU A 74 24.35 -10.71 -1.20
C LEU A 74 24.30 -12.25 -1.21
N LEU A 75 23.25 -12.83 -1.79
CA LEU A 75 23.14 -14.30 -1.96
C LEU A 75 24.34 -14.84 -2.75
N GLY A 76 24.70 -14.19 -3.86
CA GLY A 76 25.88 -14.60 -4.67
C GLY A 76 27.20 -14.51 -3.88
N HIS A 77 27.36 -13.50 -3.02
CA HIS A 77 28.50 -13.40 -2.13
C HIS A 77 28.51 -14.53 -1.10
N LEU A 78 27.40 -14.72 -0.38
CA LEU A 78 27.27 -15.75 0.66
C LEU A 78 27.40 -17.17 0.11
N ALA A 79 26.92 -17.41 -1.13
CA ALA A 79 27.03 -18.72 -1.79
C ALA A 79 28.49 -19.16 -2.02
N ASN A 80 29.42 -18.21 -2.08
CA ASN A 80 30.86 -18.48 -2.23
C ASN A 80 31.66 -18.37 -0.92
N TRP A 81 30.96 -18.19 0.23
CA TRP A 81 31.58 -18.03 1.53
C TRP A 81 31.38 -19.28 2.40
N PRO A 82 32.41 -20.15 2.58
CA PRO A 82 32.26 -21.43 3.29
C PRO A 82 31.73 -21.30 4.73
N GLU A 83 32.14 -20.24 5.44
CA GLU A 83 31.76 -20.00 6.82
C GLU A 83 30.26 -19.72 6.96
N PHE A 84 29.60 -19.21 5.93
CA PHE A 84 28.15 -19.05 5.91
C PHE A 84 27.42 -20.37 6.07
N TYR A 85 27.91 -21.43 5.43
CA TYR A 85 27.31 -22.77 5.54
C TYR A 85 27.61 -23.42 6.88
N THR A 86 28.87 -23.41 7.28
CA THR A 86 29.30 -24.07 8.53
C THR A 86 28.71 -23.42 9.77
N ALA A 87 28.58 -22.09 9.80
CA ALA A 87 27.92 -21.34 10.87
C ALA A 87 26.43 -21.69 11.02
N LEU A 88 25.79 -22.13 9.94
CA LEU A 88 24.38 -22.54 9.89
C LEU A 88 24.23 -24.08 9.91
N GLY A 89 25.30 -24.83 10.24
CA GLY A 89 25.25 -26.28 10.42
C GLY A 89 25.30 -27.12 9.14
N VAL A 90 25.67 -26.53 7.99
CA VAL A 90 25.80 -27.23 6.70
C VAL A 90 27.26 -27.43 6.34
N ASN A 91 27.71 -28.68 6.26
CA ASN A 91 29.11 -29.00 6.00
C ASN A 91 29.47 -29.08 4.50
N GLN A 92 28.47 -29.18 3.63
CA GLN A 92 28.69 -29.28 2.18
C GLN A 92 28.02 -28.11 1.46
N PRO A 93 28.78 -27.14 0.97
CA PRO A 93 28.27 -26.03 0.18
C PRO A 93 27.57 -26.52 -1.10
N SER A 94 26.40 -25.95 -1.41
CA SER A 94 25.69 -26.17 -2.68
C SER A 94 24.76 -24.98 -2.98
N THR A 95 24.43 -24.76 -4.23
CA THR A 95 23.57 -23.64 -4.67
C THR A 95 22.19 -23.67 -3.99
N HIS A 96 21.59 -24.87 -3.88
CA HIS A 96 20.28 -25.02 -3.24
C HIS A 96 20.36 -24.83 -1.73
N ALA A 97 21.46 -25.28 -1.07
CA ALA A 97 21.68 -24.99 0.35
C ALA A 97 21.87 -23.49 0.58
N ALA A 98 22.63 -22.78 -0.28
CA ALA A 98 22.80 -21.34 -0.20
C ALA A 98 21.42 -20.62 -0.23
N LEU A 99 20.58 -20.97 -1.19
CA LEU A 99 19.26 -20.38 -1.34
C LEU A 99 18.38 -20.62 -0.11
N LEU A 100 18.32 -21.87 0.35
CA LEU A 100 17.53 -22.26 1.53
C LEU A 100 18.00 -21.53 2.80
N LEU A 101 19.30 -21.54 3.06
CA LEU A 101 19.90 -20.88 4.21
C LEU A 101 19.68 -19.37 4.17
N PHE A 102 19.84 -18.77 2.98
CA PHE A 102 19.57 -17.34 2.79
C PHE A 102 18.12 -16.98 3.08
N MET A 103 17.17 -17.76 2.59
CA MET A 103 15.73 -17.54 2.86
C MET A 103 15.42 -17.67 4.36
N LEU A 104 15.97 -18.65 5.03
CA LEU A 104 15.73 -18.86 6.47
C LEU A 104 16.41 -17.78 7.31
N ALA A 105 17.65 -17.43 6.99
CA ALA A 105 18.44 -16.44 7.74
C ALA A 105 17.95 -15.00 7.50
N SER A 106 17.36 -14.68 6.34
CA SER A 106 16.91 -13.33 6.04
C SER A 106 15.67 -12.90 6.82
N GLY A 107 14.83 -13.84 7.27
CA GLY A 107 13.57 -13.54 7.96
C GLY A 107 13.71 -12.60 9.16
N PRO A 108 14.60 -12.87 10.13
CA PRO A 108 14.84 -11.96 11.26
C PRO A 108 15.25 -10.56 10.86
N PHE A 109 16.06 -10.42 9.80
CA PHE A 109 16.49 -9.09 9.32
C PHE A 109 15.33 -8.35 8.65
N ILE A 110 14.54 -9.02 7.80
CA ILE A 110 13.35 -8.43 7.16
C ILE A 110 12.38 -7.90 8.21
N PHE A 111 12.22 -8.60 9.33
CA PHE A 111 11.35 -8.17 10.42
C PHE A 111 11.68 -6.74 10.90
N PHE A 112 12.95 -6.40 11.08
CA PHE A 112 13.36 -5.06 11.51
C PHE A 112 13.11 -3.97 10.45
N PHE A 113 13.03 -4.33 9.17
CA PHE A 113 12.74 -3.39 8.08
C PHE A 113 11.22 -3.24 7.81
N THR A 114 10.39 -4.15 8.33
CA THR A 114 8.94 -4.11 8.14
C THR A 114 8.31 -2.77 8.52
N PRO A 115 8.59 -2.16 9.70
CA PRO A 115 7.97 -0.88 10.08
C PRO A 115 8.41 0.28 9.19
N ILE A 116 9.61 0.22 8.60
CA ILE A 116 10.09 1.25 7.66
C ILE A 116 9.27 1.20 6.37
N GLY A 117 9.05 -0.01 5.83
CA GLY A 117 8.20 -0.22 4.66
C GLY A 117 6.75 0.20 4.91
N ALA A 118 6.19 -0.18 6.07
CA ALA A 118 4.86 0.19 6.49
C ALA A 118 4.70 1.72 6.62
N ALA A 119 5.66 2.40 7.25
CA ALA A 119 5.67 3.86 7.38
C ALA A 119 5.74 4.57 6.02
N TRP A 120 6.57 4.04 5.10
CA TRP A 120 6.68 4.57 3.75
C TRP A 120 5.37 4.41 2.95
N SER A 121 4.70 3.26 3.07
CA SER A 121 3.40 3.03 2.47
C SER A 121 2.33 3.98 3.03
N ARG A 122 2.24 4.13 4.35
CA ARG A 122 1.30 5.07 4.99
C ARG A 122 1.52 6.52 4.56
N LYS A 123 2.77 6.93 4.35
CA LYS A 123 3.08 8.26 3.80
C LYS A 123 2.44 8.45 2.43
N HIS A 124 2.50 7.45 1.56
CA HIS A 124 1.87 7.50 0.24
C HIS A 124 0.34 7.61 0.32
N GLU A 125 -0.29 6.98 1.32
CA GLU A 125 -1.73 7.13 1.56
C GLU A 125 -2.11 8.58 1.90
N PHE A 126 -1.36 9.22 2.81
CA PHE A 126 -1.60 10.63 3.15
C PHE A 126 -1.32 11.59 1.98
N GLU A 127 -0.32 11.30 1.16
CA GLU A 127 -0.07 12.05 -0.07
C GLU A 127 -1.23 11.92 -1.07
N ALA A 128 -1.80 10.71 -1.22
CA ALA A 128 -2.97 10.46 -2.06
C ALA A 128 -4.25 11.10 -1.50
N ASP A 129 -4.44 11.08 -0.18
CA ASP A 129 -5.53 11.78 0.51
C ASP A 129 -5.45 13.29 0.31
N THR A 130 -4.23 13.86 0.40
CA THR A 130 -3.99 15.28 0.13
C THR A 130 -4.33 15.64 -1.32
N PHE A 131 -3.91 14.81 -2.27
CA PHE A 131 -4.25 14.99 -3.68
C PHE A 131 -5.77 14.94 -3.91
N ALA A 132 -6.45 13.97 -3.29
CA ALA A 132 -7.90 13.85 -3.39
C ALA A 132 -8.62 15.07 -2.81
N ALA A 133 -8.20 15.56 -1.65
CA ALA A 133 -8.77 16.76 -1.04
C ALA A 133 -8.58 18.03 -1.88
N GLN A 134 -7.54 18.10 -2.72
CA GLN A 134 -7.31 19.22 -3.63
C GLN A 134 -8.14 19.18 -4.93
N HIS A 135 -8.61 17.97 -5.32
CA HIS A 135 -9.25 17.76 -6.63
C HIS A 135 -10.71 17.29 -6.50
N ALA A 136 -11.14 16.93 -5.31
CA ALA A 136 -12.50 16.52 -4.97
C ALA A 136 -12.88 17.00 -3.56
N ASP A 137 -14.13 16.80 -3.17
CA ASP A 137 -14.60 17.15 -1.81
C ASP A 137 -14.05 16.16 -0.77
N ALA A 138 -13.22 16.65 0.15
CA ALA A 138 -12.66 15.86 1.25
C ALA A 138 -13.73 15.20 2.12
N GLN A 139 -14.90 15.86 2.32
CA GLN A 139 -16.02 15.30 3.09
C GLN A 139 -16.61 14.05 2.41
N GLN A 140 -16.64 14.02 1.07
CA GLN A 140 -17.11 12.84 0.34
C GLN A 140 -16.11 11.68 0.48
N LEU A 141 -14.81 11.96 0.49
CA LEU A 141 -13.80 10.92 0.76
C LEU A 141 -13.93 10.37 2.18
N ILE A 142 -14.16 11.22 3.19
CA ILE A 142 -14.42 10.78 4.57
C ILE A 142 -15.63 9.86 4.63
N ARG A 143 -16.76 10.26 4.00
CA ARG A 143 -17.97 9.43 3.95
C ARG A 143 -17.74 8.10 3.27
N ALA A 144 -17.01 8.09 2.16
CA ALA A 144 -16.63 6.88 1.45
C ALA A 144 -15.80 5.94 2.34
N LEU A 145 -14.77 6.47 3.02
CA LEU A 145 -13.93 5.72 3.95
C LEU A 145 -14.77 5.07 5.07
N VAL A 146 -15.63 5.85 5.73
CA VAL A 146 -16.50 5.34 6.81
C VAL A 146 -17.36 4.17 6.31
N LYS A 147 -17.95 4.28 5.11
CA LYS A 147 -18.76 3.20 4.52
C LYS A 147 -17.90 1.96 4.23
N LEU A 148 -16.73 2.14 3.60
CA LEU A 148 -15.82 1.05 3.26
C LEU A 148 -15.32 0.30 4.48
N TYR A 149 -14.94 1.00 5.54
CA TYR A 149 -14.48 0.37 6.79
C TYR A 149 -15.61 -0.39 7.49
N ARG A 150 -16.82 0.17 7.53
CA ARG A 150 -17.99 -0.50 8.10
C ARG A 150 -18.33 -1.79 7.35
N ASP A 151 -18.28 -1.74 6.03
CA ASP A 151 -18.68 -2.86 5.18
C ASP A 151 -17.64 -3.98 5.15
N ASN A 152 -16.37 -3.63 5.33
CA ASN A 152 -15.28 -4.60 5.41
C ASN A 152 -15.09 -5.19 6.82
N ALA A 153 -15.96 -4.85 7.77
CA ALA A 153 -15.86 -5.23 9.18
C ALA A 153 -14.45 -5.00 9.77
N SER A 154 -13.75 -3.98 9.24
CA SER A 154 -12.40 -3.64 9.68
C SER A 154 -12.45 -2.93 11.02
N THR A 155 -11.49 -3.26 11.89
CA THR A 155 -11.38 -2.63 13.21
C THR A 155 -11.05 -1.15 13.04
N LEU A 156 -11.91 -0.27 13.58
CA LEU A 156 -11.69 1.18 13.55
C LEU A 156 -10.52 1.63 14.43
N THR A 157 -10.27 0.86 15.49
CA THR A 157 -9.22 1.12 16.49
C THR A 157 -8.30 -0.10 16.62
N PRO A 158 -7.40 -0.33 15.63
CA PRO A 158 -6.42 -1.40 15.75
C PRO A 158 -5.43 -1.07 16.87
N ASP A 159 -4.74 -2.09 17.39
CA ASP A 159 -3.63 -1.88 18.31
C ASP A 159 -2.59 -0.95 17.68
N ALA A 160 -2.24 0.13 18.37
CA ALA A 160 -1.39 1.18 17.82
C ALA A 160 0.03 0.72 17.52
N VAL A 161 0.59 -0.22 18.31
CA VAL A 161 1.94 -0.77 18.08
C VAL A 161 1.92 -1.70 16.90
N HIS A 162 0.95 -2.61 16.84
CA HIS A 162 0.76 -3.52 15.71
C HIS A 162 0.57 -2.74 14.40
N SER A 163 -0.32 -1.75 14.40
CA SER A 163 -0.61 -0.95 13.22
C SER A 163 0.62 -0.18 12.72
N ARG A 164 1.37 0.46 13.63
CA ARG A 164 2.61 1.14 13.26
C ARG A 164 3.65 0.22 12.68
N PHE A 165 3.69 -1.03 13.12
CA PHE A 165 4.68 -1.99 12.69
C PHE A 165 4.32 -2.69 11.37
N TYR A 166 3.04 -3.10 11.19
CA TYR A 166 2.65 -3.98 10.09
C TYR A 166 1.73 -3.35 9.05
N ASP A 167 0.88 -2.36 9.43
CA ASP A 167 -0.15 -1.88 8.53
C ASP A 167 0.43 -0.97 7.44
N SER A 168 0.21 -1.35 6.20
CA SER A 168 0.57 -0.55 5.02
C SER A 168 -0.36 0.65 4.80
N HIS A 169 -1.57 0.61 5.37
CA HIS A 169 -2.54 1.70 5.34
C HIS A 169 -2.70 2.29 6.75
N PRO A 170 -2.84 3.62 6.89
CA PRO A 170 -3.14 4.22 8.17
C PRO A 170 -4.53 3.77 8.68
N PRO A 171 -4.73 3.68 10.00
CA PRO A 171 -6.05 3.46 10.57
C PRO A 171 -7.09 4.47 10.06
N ALA A 172 -8.36 4.03 9.92
CA ALA A 172 -9.43 4.89 9.42
C ALA A 172 -9.53 6.22 10.16
N LEU A 173 -9.45 6.18 11.49
CA LEU A 173 -9.57 7.39 12.32
C LEU A 173 -8.43 8.38 12.08
N GLU A 174 -7.20 7.90 11.81
CA GLU A 174 -6.07 8.77 11.49
C GLU A 174 -6.27 9.47 10.13
N ARG A 175 -6.75 8.74 9.12
CA ARG A 175 -7.05 9.30 7.79
C ARG A 175 -8.19 10.31 7.87
N ILE A 176 -9.27 10.00 8.59
CA ILE A 176 -10.42 10.89 8.78
C ILE A 176 -9.97 12.19 9.46
N ALA A 177 -9.25 12.09 10.58
CA ALA A 177 -8.75 13.26 11.28
C ALA A 177 -7.79 14.12 10.44
N PHE A 178 -7.00 13.49 9.57
CA PHE A 178 -6.12 14.18 8.62
C PHE A 178 -6.93 14.94 7.55
N LEU A 179 -7.93 14.29 6.95
CA LEU A 179 -8.81 14.90 5.93
C LEU A 179 -9.66 16.05 6.50
N GLU A 180 -10.14 15.92 7.74
CA GLU A 180 -10.87 16.99 8.43
C GLU A 180 -10.00 18.24 8.61
N LYS A 181 -8.72 18.07 8.99
CA LYS A 181 -7.76 19.18 9.10
C LYS A 181 -7.52 19.86 7.75
N LEU A 182 -7.40 19.09 6.68
CA LEU A 182 -7.23 19.64 5.33
C LEU A 182 -8.47 20.43 4.90
N HIS A 183 -9.65 19.90 5.16
CA HIS A 183 -10.92 20.57 4.83
C HIS A 183 -11.07 21.90 5.59
N ALA A 184 -10.81 21.91 6.91
CA ALA A 184 -10.86 23.11 7.73
C ALA A 184 -9.86 24.18 7.25
N GLY A 185 -8.66 23.77 6.82
CA GLY A 185 -7.66 24.70 6.26
C GLY A 185 -8.09 25.32 4.93
N GLN A 186 -8.77 24.58 4.07
CA GLN A 186 -9.28 25.08 2.80
C GLN A 186 -10.42 26.09 2.98
N THR A 187 -11.34 25.85 3.90
CA THR A 187 -12.44 26.78 4.20
C THR A 187 -11.95 28.07 4.82
N ALA A 188 -10.87 28.04 5.60
CA ALA A 188 -10.28 29.24 6.22
C ALA A 188 -9.54 30.16 5.21
N HIS A 189 -9.12 29.64 4.05
CA HIS A 189 -8.44 30.43 3.00
C HIS A 189 -9.39 30.95 1.92
N SER A 190 -10.66 30.57 1.95
CA SER A 190 -11.69 30.99 0.98
C SER A 190 -12.61 32.11 1.52
N ILE A 191 -12.32 32.64 2.70
CA ILE A 191 -12.95 33.80 3.35
C ILE A 191 -11.96 34.96 3.34
#